data_bf253e4e182febb1b155b60e195647a1
#
_entry.id   bf253e4e182febb1b155b60e195647a1
#
_cell.length_a   1.000
_cell.length_b   1.000
_cell.length_c   1.000
_cell.angle_alpha   90.00
_cell.angle_beta   90.00
_cell.angle_gamma   90.00
#
_symmetry.space_group_name_H-M   'P 1'
#
loop_
_entity.id
_entity.type
_entity.pdbx_description
1 polymer ?
#
loop_
_entity_poly.entity_id
_entity_poly.type
_entity_poly.pdbx_seq_one_letter_code
_entity_poly.pdbx_strand_id
1 'polypeptide(L)'
;VCVIEISKGSKNKYELDKETGLLILDRILHTSTHYPANYGFIPRTYGDDGDPLDVLLLCSEPVQPMTLVRAYPIGVISMLDNGKNDEKIIAVPFNDPNYNCYHDISELPSHVVDEMEHFFTVYKALENKTTAVNEKGDRDEAIEVIKKCLDNYIDTFIKSW
;
A
#
# COMPACT_ATOMS: atom_id res chain seq x y z
N VAL A 1 -12.78 -0.11 1.31
CA VAL A 1 -12.42 0.88 0.29
C VAL A 1 -10.98 1.34 0.50
N CYS A 2 -10.33 1.72 -0.58
CA CYS A 2 -9.03 2.37 -0.54
C CYS A 2 -9.03 3.60 -1.46
N VAL A 3 -8.11 4.53 -1.20
CA VAL A 3 -7.88 5.72 -2.01
C VAL A 3 -6.55 5.54 -2.72
N ILE A 4 -6.54 5.64 -4.04
CA ILE A 4 -5.32 5.54 -4.83
C ILE A 4 -4.68 6.92 -4.92
N GLU A 5 -3.40 6.99 -4.55
CA GLU A 5 -2.60 8.22 -4.65
C GLU A 5 -1.65 8.15 -5.84
N ILE A 6 -1.16 6.96 -6.19
CA ILE A 6 -0.14 6.75 -7.21
C ILE A 6 -0.60 5.66 -8.17
N SER A 7 -0.63 5.97 -9.46
CA SER A 7 -0.99 4.99 -10.49
C SER A 7 0.16 3.99 -10.72
N LYS A 8 -0.20 2.74 -11.03
CA LYS A 8 0.76 1.73 -11.48
C LYS A 8 1.62 2.28 -12.62
N GLY A 9 2.91 2.06 -12.54
CA GLY A 9 3.88 2.48 -13.56
C GLY A 9 4.40 3.90 -13.37
N SER A 10 3.92 4.63 -12.38
CA SER A 10 4.38 5.99 -12.10
C SER A 10 5.71 6.00 -11.35
N LYS A 11 6.50 7.03 -11.58
CA LYS A 11 7.67 7.41 -10.76
C LYS A 11 7.36 8.61 -9.86
N ASN A 12 6.20 9.21 -10.01
CA ASN A 12 5.78 10.35 -9.19
C ASN A 12 5.22 9.84 -7.87
N LYS A 13 5.89 10.18 -6.76
CA LYS A 13 5.37 9.85 -5.44
C LYS A 13 4.47 10.98 -4.98
N TYR A 14 3.17 10.72 -5.02
CA TYR A 14 2.13 11.62 -4.53
C TYR A 14 1.70 11.23 -3.11
N GLU A 15 1.35 12.22 -2.33
CA GLU A 15 0.71 12.06 -1.03
C GLU A 15 -0.53 12.96 -0.93
N LEU A 16 -1.61 12.42 -0.39
CA LEU A 16 -2.78 13.23 -0.08
C LEU A 16 -2.48 14.15 1.10
N ASP A 17 -2.58 15.46 0.86
CA ASP A 17 -2.56 16.44 1.94
C ASP A 17 -3.95 16.51 2.58
N LYS A 18 -4.05 16.08 3.83
CA LYS A 18 -5.33 15.98 4.54
C LYS A 18 -5.91 17.35 4.93
N GLU A 19 -5.06 18.38 4.98
CA GLU A 19 -5.52 19.75 5.28
C GLU A 19 -6.23 20.40 4.08
N THR A 20 -5.67 20.21 2.88
CA THR A 20 -6.19 20.86 1.67
C THR A 20 -7.06 19.93 0.81
N GLY A 21 -6.92 18.62 0.97
CA GLY A 21 -7.55 17.62 0.11
C GLY A 21 -6.89 17.47 -1.25
N LEU A 22 -5.74 18.09 -1.47
CA LEU A 22 -4.99 18.02 -2.72
C LEU A 22 -3.88 16.98 -2.63
N LEU A 23 -3.41 16.50 -3.78
CA LEU A 23 -2.21 15.69 -3.85
C LEU A 23 -0.97 16.60 -3.84
N ILE A 24 0.00 16.23 -3.04
CA ILE A 24 1.32 16.84 -3.04
C ILE A 24 2.26 15.92 -3.81
N LEU A 25 3.04 16.46 -4.73
CA LEU A 25 4.16 15.74 -5.31
C LEU A 25 5.31 15.78 -4.30
N ASP A 26 5.48 14.70 -3.55
CA ASP A 26 6.56 14.59 -2.57
C ASP A 26 7.92 14.53 -3.26
N ARG A 27 8.05 13.63 -4.22
CA ARG A 27 9.24 13.54 -5.07
C ARG A 27 8.99 12.66 -6.29
N ILE A 28 9.90 12.75 -7.25
CA ILE A 28 10.03 11.78 -8.32
C ILE A 28 11.06 10.74 -7.84
N LEU A 29 10.76 9.46 -7.97
CA LEU A 29 11.68 8.40 -7.55
C LEU A 29 13.05 8.59 -8.19
N HIS A 30 14.11 8.50 -7.38
CA HIS A 30 15.48 8.71 -7.84
C HIS A 30 16.05 7.50 -8.59
N THR A 31 15.50 6.31 -8.36
CA THR A 31 15.89 5.10 -9.09
C THR A 31 15.12 5.00 -10.40
N SER A 32 15.48 4.04 -11.25
CA SER A 32 14.74 3.75 -12.48
C SER A 32 13.47 2.92 -12.24
N THR A 33 13.16 2.59 -10.98
CA THR A 33 11.98 1.79 -10.63
C THR A 33 10.69 2.59 -10.81
N HIS A 34 9.62 1.87 -11.05
CA HIS A 34 8.26 2.39 -11.16
C HIS A 34 7.37 1.66 -10.17
N TYR A 35 6.33 2.29 -9.67
CA TYR A 35 5.38 1.60 -8.79
C TYR A 35 4.82 0.36 -9.49
N PRO A 36 4.95 -0.84 -8.88
CA PRO A 36 4.57 -2.09 -9.54
C PRO A 36 3.07 -2.36 -9.53
N ALA A 37 2.32 -1.58 -8.75
CA ALA A 37 0.87 -1.66 -8.63
C ALA A 37 0.34 -0.27 -8.31
N ASN A 38 -0.97 -0.07 -8.44
CA ASN A 38 -1.60 1.14 -7.93
C ASN A 38 -1.39 1.19 -6.41
N TYR A 39 -1.09 2.36 -5.89
CA TYR A 39 -0.65 2.53 -4.51
C TYR A 39 -1.45 3.62 -3.83
N GLY A 40 -1.84 3.38 -2.61
CA GLY A 40 -2.59 4.35 -1.84
C GLY A 40 -2.76 3.92 -0.39
N PHE A 41 -3.89 4.24 0.21
CA PHE A 41 -4.14 3.97 1.62
C PHE A 41 -5.59 3.57 1.87
N ILE A 42 -5.80 2.97 3.04
CA ILE A 42 -7.14 2.62 3.53
C ILE A 42 -7.58 3.73 4.50
N PRO A 43 -8.67 4.47 4.19
CA PRO A 43 -9.17 5.52 5.09
C PRO A 43 -9.55 4.97 6.47
N ARG A 44 -9.40 5.81 7.49
CA ARG A 44 -9.74 5.49 8.89
C ARG A 44 -8.90 4.36 9.48
N THR A 45 -7.65 4.28 9.03
CA THR A 45 -6.63 3.39 9.60
C THR A 45 -5.48 4.23 10.13
N TYR A 46 -4.76 3.68 11.11
CA TYR A 46 -3.60 4.33 11.71
C TYR A 46 -2.54 3.28 12.02
N GLY A 47 -1.43 3.33 11.31
CA GLY A 47 -0.32 2.40 11.46
C GLY A 47 0.64 2.80 12.57
N ASP A 48 1.58 1.90 12.88
CA ASP A 48 2.63 2.12 13.90
C ASP A 48 3.60 3.24 13.50
N ASP A 49 3.69 3.55 12.22
CA ASP A 49 4.51 4.65 11.67
C ASP A 49 3.83 6.03 11.76
N GLY A 50 2.61 6.10 12.27
CA GLY A 50 1.86 7.36 12.40
C GLY A 50 1.13 7.78 11.13
N ASP A 51 1.06 6.91 10.12
CA ASP A 51 0.39 7.14 8.85
C ASP A 51 -0.77 6.16 8.65
N PRO A 52 -1.72 6.46 7.74
CA PRO A 52 -2.71 5.49 7.32
C PRO A 52 -2.06 4.22 6.76
N LEU A 53 -2.77 3.12 6.84
CA LEU A 53 -2.30 1.83 6.33
C LEU A 53 -2.23 1.85 4.80
N ASP A 54 -1.07 1.57 4.24
CA ASP A 54 -0.83 1.55 2.80
C ASP A 54 -1.42 0.32 2.13
N VAL A 55 -1.81 0.47 0.87
CA VAL A 55 -2.35 -0.59 0.05
C VAL A 55 -1.72 -0.60 -1.34
N LEU A 56 -1.39 -1.81 -1.80
CA LEU A 56 -1.02 -2.10 -3.18
C LEU A 56 -2.23 -2.75 -3.85
N LEU A 57 -2.81 -2.07 -4.82
CA LEU A 57 -3.98 -2.55 -5.54
C LEU A 57 -3.55 -3.18 -6.86
N LEU A 58 -3.66 -4.51 -6.93
CA LEU A 58 -3.39 -5.27 -8.14
C LEU A 58 -4.64 -5.27 -9.02
N CYS A 59 -4.54 -4.69 -10.21
CA CYS A 59 -5.62 -4.72 -11.19
C CYS A 59 -5.08 -4.55 -12.61
N SER A 60 -5.98 -4.71 -13.58
CA SER A 60 -5.62 -4.74 -15.01
C SER A 60 -5.07 -3.41 -15.53
N GLU A 61 -5.46 -2.29 -14.92
CA GLU A 61 -5.17 -0.96 -15.45
C GLU A 61 -4.59 -0.03 -14.39
N PRO A 62 -3.82 0.98 -14.79
CA PRO A 62 -3.50 2.09 -13.90
C PRO A 62 -4.77 2.82 -13.51
N VAL A 63 -4.95 3.04 -12.21
CA VAL A 63 -6.09 3.78 -11.66
C VAL A 63 -5.67 5.24 -11.46
N GLN A 64 -6.54 6.16 -11.85
CA GLN A 64 -6.28 7.58 -11.69
C GLN A 64 -6.14 7.96 -10.21
N PRO A 65 -5.15 8.81 -9.85
CA PRO A 65 -5.04 9.32 -8.47
C PRO A 65 -6.34 9.97 -7.97
N MET A 66 -6.58 9.84 -6.67
CA MET A 66 -7.78 10.30 -5.97
C MET A 66 -9.04 9.49 -6.27
N THR A 67 -8.88 8.27 -6.74
CA THR A 67 -10.01 7.35 -6.99
C THR A 67 -10.26 6.47 -5.78
N LEU A 68 -11.51 6.38 -5.36
CA LEU A 68 -11.97 5.40 -4.38
C LEU A 68 -12.20 4.07 -5.08
N VAL A 69 -11.63 3.01 -4.52
CA VAL A 69 -11.78 1.65 -5.07
C VAL A 69 -12.30 0.72 -3.99
N ARG A 70 -13.33 -0.05 -4.32
CA ARG A 70 -13.79 -1.16 -3.49
C ARG A 70 -12.95 -2.38 -3.80
N ALA A 71 -12.23 -2.86 -2.80
CA ALA A 71 -11.28 -3.95 -2.94
C ALA A 71 -11.33 -4.86 -1.72
N TYR A 72 -10.75 -6.05 -1.84
CA TYR A 72 -10.59 -6.96 -0.71
C TYR A 72 -9.12 -7.38 -0.58
N PRO A 73 -8.64 -7.60 0.65
CA PRO A 73 -7.26 -7.96 0.88
C PRO A 73 -6.99 -9.42 0.50
N ILE A 74 -5.80 -9.69 -0.02
CA ILE A 74 -5.32 -11.04 -0.32
C ILE A 74 -3.98 -11.36 0.34
N GLY A 75 -3.31 -10.37 0.90
CA GLY A 75 -2.04 -10.57 1.59
C GLY A 75 -1.45 -9.27 2.13
N VAL A 76 -0.28 -9.36 2.73
CA VAL A 76 0.43 -8.22 3.32
C VAL A 76 1.94 -8.39 3.15
N ILE A 77 2.63 -7.27 2.92
CA ILE A 77 4.10 -7.20 2.96
C ILE A 77 4.46 -6.38 4.20
N SER A 78 5.31 -6.95 5.05
CA SER A 78 5.87 -6.26 6.21
C SER A 78 7.29 -5.82 5.91
N MET A 79 7.60 -4.56 6.19
CA MET A 79 8.92 -4.01 5.95
C MET A 79 9.33 -3.03 7.05
N LEU A 80 10.62 -2.70 7.07
CA LEU A 80 11.17 -1.62 7.88
C LEU A 80 11.54 -0.45 6.96
N ASP A 81 11.06 0.73 7.31
CA ASP A 81 11.42 1.99 6.66
C ASP A 81 11.99 2.93 7.73
N ASN A 82 13.30 3.20 7.65
CA ASN A 82 14.03 3.96 8.67
C ASN A 82 13.83 3.39 10.09
N GLY A 83 13.82 2.06 10.21
CA GLY A 83 13.69 1.35 11.48
C GLY A 83 12.25 1.26 12.02
N LYS A 84 11.26 1.79 11.31
CA LYS A 84 9.85 1.70 11.67
C LYS A 84 9.14 0.60 10.90
N ASN A 85 8.24 -0.11 11.57
CA ASN A 85 7.37 -1.07 10.90
C ASN A 85 6.45 -0.35 9.93
N ASP A 86 6.45 -0.81 8.70
CA ASP A 86 5.62 -0.30 7.62
C ASP A 86 5.00 -1.49 6.90
N GLU A 87 3.70 -1.65 7.06
CA GLU A 87 2.96 -2.75 6.48
C GLU A 87 2.17 -2.26 5.28
N LYS A 88 2.13 -3.09 4.22
CA LYS A 88 1.42 -2.76 2.99
C LYS A 88 0.49 -3.90 2.63
N ILE A 89 -0.80 -3.59 2.59
CA ILE A 89 -1.82 -4.56 2.20
C ILE A 89 -1.77 -4.77 0.70
N ILE A 90 -1.88 -6.01 0.27
CA ILE A 90 -2.08 -6.37 -1.14
C ILE A 90 -3.57 -6.67 -1.31
N ALA A 91 -4.21 -5.95 -2.22
CA ALA A 91 -5.65 -6.06 -2.45
C ALA A 91 -5.98 -6.13 -3.94
N VAL A 92 -7.16 -6.61 -4.26
CA VAL A 92 -7.70 -6.67 -5.63
C VAL A 92 -9.10 -6.07 -5.67
N PRO A 93 -9.46 -5.35 -6.74
CA PRO A 93 -10.81 -4.79 -6.86
C PRO A 93 -11.86 -5.88 -7.05
N PHE A 94 -13.04 -5.70 -6.47
CA PHE A 94 -14.14 -6.64 -6.65
C PHE A 94 -14.56 -6.80 -8.12
N ASN A 95 -14.45 -5.73 -8.90
CA ASN A 95 -15.01 -5.65 -10.24
C ASN A 95 -14.00 -5.83 -11.38
N ASP A 96 -12.78 -6.26 -11.08
CA ASP A 96 -11.79 -6.57 -12.11
C ASP A 96 -11.80 -8.08 -12.39
N PRO A 97 -12.36 -8.54 -13.53
CA PRO A 97 -12.46 -9.96 -13.83
C PRO A 97 -11.11 -10.66 -14.05
N ASN A 98 -10.03 -9.91 -14.30
CA ASN A 98 -8.70 -10.50 -14.45
C ASN A 98 -8.03 -10.79 -13.10
N TYR A 99 -8.50 -10.18 -12.01
CA TYR A 99 -7.88 -10.30 -10.69
C TYR A 99 -8.83 -10.79 -9.60
N ASN A 100 -10.15 -10.66 -9.75
CA ASN A 100 -11.10 -11.05 -8.70
C ASN A 100 -11.22 -12.57 -8.49
N CYS A 101 -10.47 -13.36 -9.26
CA CYS A 101 -10.31 -14.80 -9.04
C CYS A 101 -9.27 -15.12 -7.95
N TYR A 102 -8.43 -14.17 -7.57
CA TYR A 102 -7.42 -14.37 -6.54
C TYR A 102 -7.98 -14.01 -5.17
N HIS A 103 -7.78 -14.89 -4.20
CA HIS A 103 -8.25 -14.73 -2.83
C HIS A 103 -7.12 -14.79 -1.81
N ASP A 104 -5.91 -15.16 -2.24
CA ASP A 104 -4.71 -15.23 -1.41
C ASP A 104 -3.48 -14.99 -2.29
N ILE A 105 -2.43 -14.37 -1.70
CA ILE A 105 -1.19 -14.13 -2.46
C ILE A 105 -0.52 -15.41 -2.95
N SER A 106 -0.76 -16.54 -2.28
CA SER A 106 -0.24 -17.84 -2.72
C SER A 106 -0.77 -18.28 -4.08
N GLU A 107 -1.91 -17.72 -4.50
CA GLU A 107 -2.51 -18.00 -5.81
C GLU A 107 -1.91 -17.18 -6.94
N LEU A 108 -1.20 -16.09 -6.62
CA LEU A 108 -0.56 -15.24 -7.62
C LEU A 108 0.68 -15.94 -8.20
N PRO A 109 1.05 -15.63 -9.46
CA PRO A 109 2.40 -15.96 -9.92
C PRO A 109 3.42 -15.38 -8.95
N SER A 110 4.41 -16.18 -8.53
CA SER A 110 5.39 -15.77 -7.52
C SER A 110 6.15 -14.50 -7.90
N HIS A 111 6.38 -14.29 -9.20
CA HIS A 111 7.07 -13.11 -9.71
C HIS A 111 6.34 -11.80 -9.39
N VAL A 112 5.02 -11.80 -9.30
CA VAL A 112 4.24 -10.60 -8.95
C VAL A 112 4.62 -10.09 -7.56
N VAL A 113 4.70 -10.99 -6.58
CA VAL A 113 5.11 -10.64 -5.22
C VAL A 113 6.60 -10.28 -5.19
N ASP A 114 7.42 -11.02 -5.91
CA ASP A 114 8.86 -10.75 -6.00
C ASP A 114 9.15 -9.33 -6.54
N GLU A 115 8.41 -8.88 -7.55
CA GLU A 115 8.56 -7.52 -8.07
C GLU A 115 8.18 -6.46 -7.02
N MET A 116 7.10 -6.68 -6.28
CA MET A 116 6.69 -5.75 -5.23
C MET A 116 7.75 -5.67 -4.12
N GLU A 117 8.24 -6.81 -3.67
CA GLU A 117 9.29 -6.86 -2.64
C GLU A 117 10.58 -6.20 -3.12
N HIS A 118 10.99 -6.45 -4.36
CA HIS A 118 12.17 -5.83 -4.97
C HIS A 118 12.00 -4.31 -5.04
N PHE A 119 10.84 -3.83 -5.48
CA PHE A 119 10.58 -2.40 -5.56
C PHE A 119 10.79 -1.73 -4.21
N PHE A 120 10.18 -2.24 -3.15
CA PHE A 120 10.31 -1.65 -1.82
C PHE A 120 11.69 -1.82 -1.19
N THR A 121 12.48 -2.76 -1.69
CA THR A 121 13.88 -2.92 -1.27
C THR A 121 14.77 -1.82 -1.85
N VAL A 122 14.50 -1.37 -3.08
CA VAL A 122 15.43 -0.49 -3.82
C VAL A 122 14.91 0.91 -4.13
N TYR A 123 13.62 1.20 -3.98
CA TYR A 123 13.02 2.44 -4.48
C TYR A 123 13.58 3.72 -3.84
N LYS A 124 14.16 3.64 -2.64
CA LYS A 124 14.83 4.74 -1.95
C LYS A 124 16.36 4.64 -1.95
N ALA A 125 16.94 3.68 -2.68
CA ALA A 125 18.36 3.38 -2.60
C ALA A 125 19.25 4.58 -2.97
N LEU A 126 18.85 5.40 -3.94
CA LEU A 126 19.61 6.58 -4.36
C LEU A 126 19.32 7.82 -3.51
N GLU A 127 18.46 7.71 -2.52
CA GLU A 127 18.12 8.77 -1.58
C GLU A 127 18.87 8.62 -0.24
N ASN A 128 19.84 7.74 -0.17
CA ASN A 128 20.60 7.39 1.03
C ASN A 128 19.71 6.93 2.20
N LYS A 129 18.60 6.28 1.89
CA LYS A 129 17.67 5.71 2.87
C LYS A 129 17.67 4.21 2.79
N THR A 130 17.56 3.55 3.95
CA THR A 130 17.55 2.10 4.05
C THR A 130 16.13 1.60 4.22
N THR A 131 15.73 0.67 3.36
CA THR A 131 14.48 -0.07 3.48
C THR A 131 14.79 -1.55 3.43
N ALA A 132 14.03 -2.35 4.17
CA ALA A 132 14.19 -3.80 4.20
C ALA A 132 12.82 -4.46 4.25
N VAL A 133 12.56 -5.36 3.30
CA VAL A 133 11.38 -6.22 3.34
C VAL A 133 11.67 -7.37 4.27
N ASN A 134 10.85 -7.54 5.31
CA ASN A 134 11.05 -8.59 6.32
C ASN A 134 10.35 -9.88 5.90
N GLU A 135 9.05 -9.82 5.69
CA GLU A 135 8.25 -10.99 5.41
C GLU A 135 6.95 -10.62 4.68
N LYS A 136 6.31 -11.63 4.14
CA LYS A 136 4.98 -11.53 3.55
C LYS A 136 4.02 -12.41 4.33
N GLY A 137 2.78 -12.00 4.41
CA GLY A 137 1.71 -12.72 5.09
C GLY A 137 0.54 -12.99 4.15
N ASP A 138 -0.27 -13.96 4.54
CA ASP A 138 -1.45 -14.38 3.81
C ASP A 138 -2.64 -13.41 4.00
N ARG A 139 -3.78 -13.77 3.41
CA ARG A 139 -5.03 -13.01 3.54
C ARG A 139 -5.45 -12.81 4.99
N ASP A 140 -5.38 -13.86 5.81
CA ASP A 140 -5.83 -13.79 7.21
C ASP A 140 -4.95 -12.83 8.02
N GLU A 141 -3.64 -12.87 7.79
CA GLU A 141 -2.71 -11.93 8.40
C GLU A 141 -2.99 -10.49 7.95
N ALA A 142 -3.29 -10.29 6.66
CA ALA A 142 -3.68 -8.97 6.15
C ALA A 142 -4.93 -8.43 6.84
N ILE A 143 -5.94 -9.26 7.03
CA ILE A 143 -7.18 -8.89 7.73
C ILE A 143 -6.88 -8.49 9.17
N GLU A 144 -6.02 -9.20 9.88
CA GLU A 144 -5.63 -8.87 11.26
C GLU A 144 -4.89 -7.52 11.32
N VAL A 145 -4.01 -7.23 10.37
CA VAL A 145 -3.34 -5.93 10.27
C VAL A 145 -4.35 -4.81 10.05
N ILE A 146 -5.31 -4.99 9.16
CA ILE A 146 -6.36 -4.00 8.90
C ILE A 146 -7.18 -3.74 10.16
N LYS A 147 -7.62 -4.79 10.86
CA LYS A 147 -8.38 -4.65 12.11
C LYS A 147 -7.61 -3.88 13.16
N LYS A 148 -6.34 -4.21 13.36
CA LYS A 148 -5.46 -3.50 14.30
C LYS A 148 -5.37 -2.02 13.96
N CYS A 149 -5.17 -1.67 12.70
CA CYS A 149 -5.06 -0.27 12.26
C CYS A 149 -6.39 0.49 12.37
N LEU A 150 -7.52 -0.17 12.16
CA LEU A 150 -8.85 0.41 12.41
C LEU A 150 -9.04 0.70 13.89
N ASP A 151 -8.68 -0.23 14.76
CA ASP A 151 -8.77 -0.04 16.22
C ASP A 151 -7.85 1.09 16.69
N ASN A 152 -6.63 1.15 16.16
CA ASN A 152 -5.68 2.22 16.47
C ASN A 152 -6.24 3.59 16.06
N TYR A 153 -6.91 3.68 14.93
CA TYR A 153 -7.55 4.92 14.49
C TYR A 153 -8.63 5.35 15.47
N ILE A 154 -9.51 4.43 15.87
CA ILE A 154 -10.58 4.71 16.83
C ILE A 154 -10.00 5.15 18.17
N ASP A 155 -9.01 4.45 18.68
CA ASP A 155 -8.39 4.76 19.97
C ASP A 155 -7.67 6.11 19.95
N THR A 156 -7.02 6.45 18.84
CA THR A 156 -6.24 7.69 18.72
C THR A 156 -7.11 8.90 18.44
N PHE A 157 -8.08 8.79 17.55
CA PHE A 157 -8.81 9.96 17.02
C PHE A 157 -10.26 10.06 17.48
N ILE A 158 -10.89 8.98 17.90
CA ILE A 158 -12.31 8.97 18.27
C ILE A 158 -12.48 8.92 19.79
N LYS A 159 -11.87 7.96 20.47
CA LYS A 159 -12.04 7.79 21.92
C LYS A 159 -11.29 8.83 22.75
N SER A 160 -10.41 9.61 22.15
CA SER A 160 -9.68 10.67 22.83
C SER A 160 -10.52 11.94 23.06
N TRP A 161 -11.74 11.95 22.59
CA TRP A 161 -12.69 13.05 22.79
C TRP A 161 -13.38 12.85 24.18
#